data_f9d93616efcc6158ca22803469656121
#
_entry.id   f9d93616efcc6158ca22803469656121
#
_cell.length_a   1.000
_cell.length_b   1.000
_cell.length_c   1.000
_cell.angle_alpha   90.00
_cell.angle_beta   90.00
_cell.angle_gamma   90.00
#
_symmetry.space_group_name_H-M   'P 1'
#
loop_
_entity.id
_entity.type
_entity.pdbx_description
1 polymer ?
#
loop_
_entity_poly.entity_id
_entity_poly.type
_entity_poly.pdbx_seq_one_letter_code
_entity_poly.pdbx_strand_id
1 'polypeptide(L)'
;IGDLTAKIPVVQGGMGVGISLSGLASAVANQGGIGVIAGAMIGMKEPDVAKDPLTANLRALRNEILKARELSNGIIGVNLMVALTTFSQMVRTAVENKVDIIFSGAGLPLDMPHHLLQVCEEKKEENAGEMP
;
A
#
# COMPACT_ATOMS: atom_id res chain seq x y z
N ILE A 1 -9.93 -7.11 -11.75
CA ILE A 1 -9.74 -7.56 -10.36
C ILE A 1 -10.83 -6.90 -9.53
N GLY A 2 -11.78 -7.68 -9.02
CA GLY A 2 -12.99 -7.11 -8.47
C GLY A 2 -13.67 -6.21 -9.51
N ASP A 3 -14.03 -4.99 -9.11
CA ASP A 3 -14.63 -4.00 -10.01
C ASP A 3 -13.60 -3.15 -10.77
N LEU A 4 -12.30 -3.39 -10.55
CA LEU A 4 -11.22 -2.66 -11.20
C LEU A 4 -10.87 -3.26 -12.56
N THR A 5 -10.75 -2.40 -13.57
CA THR A 5 -10.33 -2.78 -14.91
C THR A 5 -9.09 -1.99 -15.32
N ALA A 6 -7.97 -2.68 -15.51
CA ALA A 6 -6.78 -2.08 -16.09
C ALA A 6 -6.93 -2.00 -17.62
N LYS A 7 -6.57 -0.89 -18.22
CA LYS A 7 -6.60 -0.71 -19.70
C LYS A 7 -5.61 -1.64 -20.39
N ILE A 8 -4.47 -1.86 -19.76
CA ILE A 8 -3.42 -2.76 -20.22
C ILE A 8 -3.24 -3.84 -19.14
N PRO A 9 -3.31 -5.14 -19.47
CA PRO A 9 -3.22 -6.24 -18.50
C PRO A 9 -1.76 -6.50 -18.07
N VAL A 10 -1.11 -5.47 -17.57
CA VAL A 10 0.26 -5.49 -17.05
C VAL A 10 0.26 -5.07 -15.59
N VAL A 11 0.86 -5.89 -14.75
CA VAL A 11 1.10 -5.61 -13.34
C VAL A 11 2.60 -5.44 -13.14
N GLN A 12 3.01 -4.29 -12.63
CA GLN A 12 4.42 -4.05 -12.29
C GLN A 12 4.82 -4.95 -11.11
N GLY A 13 5.98 -5.60 -11.21
CA GLY A 13 6.57 -6.31 -10.08
C GLY A 13 7.07 -5.35 -9.01
N GLY A 14 6.71 -5.59 -7.74
CA GLY A 14 7.18 -4.80 -6.62
C GLY A 14 8.60 -5.23 -6.20
N MET A 15 9.59 -4.37 -6.39
CA MET A 15 10.94 -4.56 -5.84
C MET A 15 11.14 -3.67 -4.63
N GLY A 16 11.45 -4.29 -3.49
CA GLY A 16 11.65 -3.62 -2.20
C GLY A 16 12.88 -2.74 -2.11
N VAL A 17 13.24 -2.38 -0.88
CA VAL A 17 14.46 -1.62 -0.54
C VAL A 17 14.55 -0.28 -1.29
N GLY A 18 13.39 0.40 -1.44
CA GLY A 18 13.34 1.72 -2.05
C GLY A 18 13.50 1.75 -3.59
N ILE A 19 13.22 0.64 -4.29
CA ILE A 19 13.27 0.59 -5.75
C ILE A 19 11.90 0.93 -6.36
N SER A 20 10.86 0.13 -6.06
CA SER A 20 9.51 0.37 -6.57
C SER A 20 8.76 1.34 -5.64
N LEU A 21 8.87 2.61 -5.93
CA LEU A 21 8.23 3.70 -5.19
C LEU A 21 7.20 4.43 -6.06
N SER A 22 6.67 5.53 -5.54
CA SER A 22 5.61 6.34 -6.16
C SER A 22 5.89 6.73 -7.61
N GLY A 23 7.13 7.11 -7.94
CA GLY A 23 7.50 7.54 -9.30
C GLY A 23 7.32 6.45 -10.34
N LEU A 24 7.81 5.23 -10.06
CA LEU A 24 7.64 4.10 -10.96
C LEU A 24 6.19 3.63 -11.00
N ALA A 25 5.55 3.49 -9.84
CA ALA A 25 4.17 3.04 -9.75
C ALA A 25 3.20 3.97 -10.51
N SER A 26 3.33 5.29 -10.32
CA SER A 26 2.50 6.27 -11.03
C SER A 26 2.75 6.28 -12.54
N ALA A 27 4.00 6.10 -12.97
CA ALA A 27 4.32 6.03 -14.41
C ALA A 27 3.64 4.84 -15.08
N VAL A 28 3.66 3.66 -14.46
CA VAL A 28 2.96 2.46 -14.96
C VAL A 28 1.45 2.66 -14.96
N ALA A 29 0.89 3.19 -13.86
CA ALA A 29 -0.54 3.44 -13.74
C ALA A 29 -1.05 4.46 -14.77
N ASN A 30 -0.28 5.49 -15.07
CA ASN A 30 -0.60 6.49 -16.10
C ASN A 30 -0.64 5.90 -17.52
N GLN A 31 0.08 4.81 -17.76
CA GLN A 31 0.01 4.08 -19.04
C GLN A 31 -1.16 3.08 -19.10
N GLY A 32 -1.93 2.95 -18.04
CA GLY A 32 -3.10 2.06 -17.98
C GLY A 32 -2.82 0.67 -17.44
N GLY A 33 -1.60 0.39 -16.98
CA GLY A 33 -1.26 -0.80 -16.21
C GLY A 33 -1.56 -0.63 -14.72
N ILE A 34 -1.13 -1.60 -13.91
CA ILE A 34 -1.21 -1.55 -12.46
C ILE A 34 0.18 -1.23 -11.91
N GLY A 35 0.34 -0.01 -11.35
CA GLY A 35 1.57 0.41 -10.70
C GLY A 35 1.65 -0.13 -9.28
N VAL A 36 2.83 -0.59 -8.85
CA VAL A 36 2.98 -1.25 -7.55
C VAL A 36 4.10 -0.61 -6.74
N ILE A 37 3.77 -0.18 -5.52
CA ILE A 37 4.72 0.27 -4.50
C ILE A 37 5.13 -0.95 -3.67
N ALA A 38 6.42 -1.17 -3.48
CA ALA A 38 6.91 -2.26 -2.65
C ALA A 38 7.15 -1.81 -1.20
N GLY A 39 6.43 -2.45 -0.26
CA GLY A 39 6.51 -2.10 1.16
C GLY A 39 7.73 -2.65 1.90
N ALA A 40 8.41 -3.67 1.36
CA ALA A 40 9.56 -4.27 2.02
C ALA A 40 10.71 -3.25 2.20
N MET A 41 11.06 -2.95 3.45
CA MET A 41 12.10 -2.00 3.85
C MET A 41 11.93 -0.61 3.19
N ILE A 42 10.71 -0.17 2.98
CA ILE A 42 10.40 1.11 2.31
C ILE A 42 10.94 2.32 3.07
N GLY A 43 11.00 2.23 4.41
CA GLY A 43 11.53 3.27 5.29
C GLY A 43 13.05 3.31 5.42
N MET A 44 13.81 2.55 4.62
CA MET A 44 15.25 2.41 4.77
C MET A 44 16.03 3.73 4.62
N LYS A 45 15.45 4.70 3.91
CA LYS A 45 16.03 6.04 3.73
C LYS A 45 15.56 7.05 4.77
N GLU A 46 14.68 6.67 5.68
CA GLU A 46 14.20 7.54 6.75
C GLU A 46 15.30 7.77 7.79
N PRO A 47 15.48 8.99 8.31
CA PRO A 47 16.60 9.34 9.18
C PRO A 47 16.56 8.62 10.53
N ASP A 48 15.40 8.18 10.95
CA ASP A 48 15.15 7.51 12.24
C ASP A 48 14.94 5.99 12.13
N VAL A 49 15.13 5.40 10.95
CA VAL A 49 14.89 3.97 10.71
C VAL A 49 15.67 3.06 11.67
N ALA A 50 16.86 3.47 12.07
CA ALA A 50 17.68 2.68 13.01
C ALA A 50 17.11 2.68 14.44
N LYS A 51 16.31 3.68 14.81
CA LYS A 51 15.70 3.83 16.15
C LYS A 51 14.32 3.19 16.21
N ASP A 52 13.52 3.43 15.20
CA ASP A 52 12.15 2.93 15.10
C ASP A 52 11.83 2.51 13.66
N PRO A 53 12.24 1.29 13.26
CA PRO A 53 12.01 0.79 11.91
C PRO A 53 10.52 0.68 11.55
N LEU A 54 9.64 0.39 12.52
CA LEU A 54 8.21 0.27 12.27
C LEU A 54 7.63 1.61 11.85
N THR A 55 7.76 2.62 12.70
CA THR A 55 7.22 3.96 12.40
C THR A 55 7.83 4.54 11.12
N ALA A 56 9.13 4.34 10.89
CA ALA A 56 9.79 4.77 9.66
C ALA A 56 9.16 4.12 8.40
N ASN A 57 8.92 2.80 8.44
CA ASN A 57 8.28 2.09 7.32
C ASN A 57 6.83 2.51 7.09
N LEU A 58 6.03 2.66 8.15
CA LEU A 58 4.63 3.09 8.04
C LEU A 58 4.53 4.52 7.46
N ARG A 59 5.37 5.44 7.94
CA ARG A 59 5.45 6.81 7.44
C ARG A 59 5.87 6.85 5.98
N ALA A 60 6.91 6.13 5.62
CA ALA A 60 7.39 6.06 4.24
C ALA A 60 6.34 5.47 3.30
N LEU A 61 5.67 4.39 3.70
CA LEU A 61 4.59 3.79 2.92
C LEU A 61 3.46 4.78 2.66
N ARG A 62 2.98 5.45 3.72
CA ARG A 62 1.96 6.49 3.59
C ARG A 62 2.37 7.58 2.61
N ASN A 63 3.57 8.12 2.77
CA ASN A 63 4.07 9.21 1.92
C ASN A 63 4.18 8.78 0.46
N GLU A 64 4.65 7.58 0.19
CA GLU A 64 4.76 7.07 -1.18
C GLU A 64 3.38 6.81 -1.82
N ILE A 65 2.40 6.33 -1.05
CA ILE A 65 1.02 6.18 -1.56
C ILE A 65 0.41 7.55 -1.90
N LEU A 66 0.50 8.51 -1.00
CA LEU A 66 -0.03 9.86 -1.22
C LEU A 66 0.61 10.52 -2.44
N LYS A 67 1.93 10.43 -2.56
CA LYS A 67 2.67 10.94 -3.70
C LYS A 67 2.29 10.25 -5.01
N ALA A 68 2.08 8.93 -5.00
CA ALA A 68 1.60 8.22 -6.19
C ALA A 68 0.21 8.69 -6.62
N ARG A 69 -0.68 9.00 -5.66
CA ARG A 69 -2.01 9.55 -5.92
C ARG A 69 -1.98 10.98 -6.49
N GLU A 70 -1.03 11.80 -6.05
CA GLU A 70 -0.82 13.13 -6.66
C GLU A 70 -0.35 13.03 -8.12
N LEU A 71 0.44 11.99 -8.44
CA LEU A 71 1.05 11.80 -9.75
C LEU A 71 0.17 11.01 -10.73
N SER A 72 -0.86 10.28 -10.24
CA SER A 72 -1.67 9.38 -11.06
C SER A 72 -3.07 9.16 -10.51
N ASN A 73 -4.04 9.16 -11.42
CA ASN A 73 -5.41 8.69 -11.16
C ASN A 73 -5.61 7.21 -11.58
N GLY A 74 -4.55 6.51 -11.98
CA GLY A 74 -4.60 5.12 -12.37
C GLY A 74 -4.62 4.15 -11.18
N ILE A 75 -4.52 2.87 -11.48
CA ILE A 75 -4.58 1.81 -10.46
C ILE A 75 -3.22 1.68 -9.76
N ILE A 76 -3.22 1.90 -8.46
CA ILE A 76 -2.05 1.81 -7.59
C ILE A 76 -2.23 0.66 -6.60
N GLY A 77 -1.29 -0.28 -6.62
CA GLY A 77 -1.19 -1.36 -5.66
C GLY A 77 0.00 -1.21 -4.72
N VAL A 78 -0.03 -1.97 -3.64
CA VAL A 78 1.08 -2.11 -2.69
C VAL A 78 1.42 -3.60 -2.53
N ASN A 79 2.69 -3.94 -2.67
CA ASN A 79 3.19 -5.30 -2.40
C ASN A 79 3.69 -5.40 -0.96
N LEU A 80 3.15 -6.33 -0.19
CA LEU A 80 3.48 -6.58 1.22
C LEU A 80 3.88 -8.04 1.45
N MET A 81 4.87 -8.24 2.32
CA MET A 81 5.36 -9.57 2.68
C MET A 81 4.65 -10.06 3.96
N VAL A 82 3.87 -11.15 3.84
CA VAL A 82 3.12 -11.76 4.96
C VAL A 82 4.04 -12.21 6.10
N ALA A 83 5.23 -12.68 5.76
CA ALA A 83 6.20 -13.17 6.75
C ALA A 83 6.77 -12.07 7.68
N LEU A 84 6.55 -10.79 7.38
CA LEU A 84 7.02 -9.71 8.22
C LEU A 84 6.10 -9.49 9.42
N THR A 85 6.67 -9.31 10.60
CA THR A 85 5.90 -9.01 11.84
C THR A 85 5.09 -7.73 11.76
N THR A 86 5.45 -6.83 10.85
CA THR A 86 4.79 -5.53 10.61
C THR A 86 3.67 -5.61 9.56
N PHE A 87 3.35 -6.80 9.05
CA PHE A 87 2.40 -6.99 7.95
C PHE A 87 1.04 -6.32 8.22
N SER A 88 0.44 -6.59 9.38
CA SER A 88 -0.88 -6.05 9.74
C SER A 88 -0.91 -4.53 9.75
N GLN A 89 0.11 -3.89 10.33
CA GLN A 89 0.21 -2.42 10.39
C GLN A 89 0.42 -1.83 8.99
N MET A 90 1.21 -2.50 8.14
CA MET A 90 1.41 -2.09 6.75
C MET A 90 0.13 -2.21 5.92
N VAL A 91 -0.64 -3.30 6.12
CA VAL A 91 -1.97 -3.46 5.49
C VAL A 91 -2.91 -2.33 5.92
N ARG A 92 -3.00 -2.04 7.22
CA ARG A 92 -3.80 -0.94 7.75
C ARG A 92 -3.42 0.38 7.09
N THR A 93 -2.13 0.74 7.08
CA THR A 93 -1.64 1.97 6.46
C THR A 93 -2.00 2.05 4.98
N ALA A 94 -1.87 0.95 4.23
CA ALA A 94 -2.23 0.89 2.82
C ALA A 94 -3.72 1.16 2.59
N VAL A 95 -4.60 0.51 3.37
CA VAL A 95 -6.07 0.68 3.27
C VAL A 95 -6.49 2.09 3.67
N GLU A 96 -5.96 2.62 4.77
CA GLU A 96 -6.24 3.98 5.24
C GLU A 96 -5.89 5.06 4.19
N ASN A 97 -4.86 4.82 3.41
CA ASN A 97 -4.45 5.72 2.34
C ASN A 97 -5.01 5.33 0.95
N LYS A 98 -6.06 4.49 0.93
CA LYS A 98 -6.88 4.20 -0.24
C LYS A 98 -6.12 3.63 -1.43
N VAL A 99 -5.24 2.65 -1.21
CA VAL A 99 -4.71 1.87 -2.32
C VAL A 99 -5.81 1.02 -2.97
N ASP A 100 -5.67 0.75 -4.25
CA ASP A 100 -6.68 -0.03 -4.98
C ASP A 100 -6.51 -1.53 -4.76
N ILE A 101 -5.25 -1.99 -4.63
CA ILE A 101 -4.92 -3.43 -4.57
C ILE A 101 -3.78 -3.65 -3.56
N ILE A 102 -3.89 -4.73 -2.78
CA ILE A 102 -2.79 -5.25 -1.98
C ILE A 102 -2.33 -6.58 -2.59
N PHE A 103 -1.06 -6.65 -2.94
CA PHE A 103 -0.37 -7.86 -3.35
C PHE A 103 0.35 -8.47 -2.16
N SER A 104 -0.11 -9.60 -1.67
CA SER A 104 0.52 -10.30 -0.55
C SER A 104 1.38 -11.45 -1.04
N GLY A 105 2.63 -11.47 -0.60
CA GLY A 105 3.60 -12.52 -0.94
C GLY A 105 4.37 -13.00 0.27
N ALA A 106 5.26 -13.95 0.07
CA ALA A 106 6.10 -14.53 1.12
C ALA A 106 5.31 -15.10 2.33
N GLY A 107 4.24 -15.83 2.03
CA GLY A 107 3.39 -16.50 3.02
C GLY A 107 1.92 -16.55 2.61
N LEU A 108 1.12 -17.25 3.40
CA LEU A 108 -0.34 -17.32 3.22
C LEU A 108 -1.00 -16.22 4.07
N PRO A 109 -1.75 -15.29 3.46
CA PRO A 109 -2.38 -14.18 4.17
C PRO A 109 -3.71 -14.60 4.80
N LEU A 110 -3.71 -15.60 5.69
CA LEU A 110 -4.92 -16.18 6.28
C LEU A 110 -5.75 -15.13 7.04
N ASP A 111 -5.09 -14.19 7.70
CA ASP A 111 -5.73 -13.16 8.51
C ASP A 111 -6.02 -11.87 7.74
N MET A 112 -5.62 -11.76 6.46
CA MET A 112 -5.81 -10.55 5.68
C MET A 112 -7.29 -10.13 5.56
N PRO A 113 -8.25 -11.04 5.26
CA PRO A 113 -9.65 -10.67 5.19
C PRO A 113 -10.16 -10.05 6.49
N HIS A 114 -9.72 -10.58 7.64
CA HIS A 114 -10.07 -10.04 8.95
C HIS A 114 -9.51 -8.63 9.16
N HIS A 115 -8.23 -8.42 8.85
CA HIS A 115 -7.61 -7.09 8.93
C HIS A 115 -8.31 -6.06 8.04
N LEU A 116 -8.67 -6.44 6.81
CA LEU A 116 -9.36 -5.54 5.88
C LEU A 116 -10.75 -5.17 6.40
N LEU A 117 -11.53 -6.15 6.90
CA LEU A 117 -12.85 -5.91 7.46
C LEU A 117 -12.79 -4.98 8.68
N GLN A 118 -11.87 -5.24 9.60
CA GLN A 118 -11.68 -4.41 10.79
C GLN A 118 -11.40 -2.94 10.44
N VAL A 119 -10.48 -2.67 9.52
CA VAL A 119 -10.17 -1.29 9.09
C VAL A 119 -11.37 -0.63 8.41
N CYS A 120 -12.14 -1.39 7.63
CA CYS A 120 -13.34 -0.86 6.98
C CYS A 120 -14.46 -0.55 7.98
N GLU A 121 -14.61 -1.33 9.04
CA GLU A 121 -15.60 -1.11 10.11
C GLU A 121 -15.24 0.13 10.93
N GLU A 122 -13.99 0.24 11.40
CA GLU A 122 -13.49 1.39 12.13
C GLU A 122 -13.72 2.71 11.35
N LYS A 123 -13.46 2.72 10.05
CA LYS A 123 -13.71 3.91 9.21
C LYS A 123 -15.18 4.26 9.03
N LYS A 124 -16.07 3.27 9.05
CA LYS A 124 -17.52 3.54 9.01
C LYS A 124 -18.00 4.21 10.30
N GLU A 125 -17.45 3.77 11.44
CA GLU A 125 -17.78 4.35 12.74
C GLU A 125 -17.26 5.79 12.88
N GLU A 126 -16.02 6.05 12.44
CA GLU A 126 -15.45 7.40 12.38
C GLU A 126 -16.31 8.36 11.55
N ASN A 127 -16.67 7.94 10.33
CA ASN A 127 -17.50 8.75 9.43
C ASN A 127 -18.95 8.94 9.95
N ALA A 128 -19.49 7.97 10.69
CA ALA A 128 -20.81 8.08 11.29
C ALA A 128 -20.85 9.06 12.49
N GLY A 129 -19.72 9.22 13.18
CA GLY A 129 -19.56 10.19 14.28
C GLY A 129 -19.35 11.64 13.80
N GLU A 130 -18.99 11.87 12.54
CA GLU A 130 -18.76 13.20 11.94
C GLU A 130 -19.98 13.79 11.21
N MET A 131 -21.11 13.08 11.16
CA MET A 131 -22.33 13.65 10.59
C MET A 131 -23.01 14.57 11.61
N PRO A 132 -23.27 15.84 11.24
CA PRO A 132 -23.94 16.81 12.11
C PRO A 132 -25.41 16.46 12.37
#